data_0de1d59eb958b34da53d39a3baf11950
#
_entry.id   0de1d59eb958b34da53d39a3baf11950
#
_cell.length_a   1.000
_cell.length_b   1.000
_cell.length_c   1.000
_cell.angle_alpha   90.00
_cell.angle_beta   90.00
_cell.angle_gamma   90.00
#
_symmetry.space_group_name_H-M   'P 1'
#
loop_
_entity.id
_entity.type
_entity.pdbx_description
1 polymer ?
#
loop_
_entity_poly.entity_id
_entity_poly.type
_entity_poly.pdbx_seq_one_letter_code
_entity_poly.pdbx_strand_id
1 'polypeptide(L)'
;QRQMCIRDRDVSADFTFAEDADLLEIIFPQILDCDAAFLRCGGETMLIDCATSGQARRILNMFKQLGITHVDRIVNTHPHADHIGGFAELIKEITVDELWLCFPAEETVHCANAMKTAERAGVAVRTFGDGDTLTLGTATMQVWMLDKPEYTRLNDRSAQIMLMFGQRKMLFSADLEQKGQNGLIEKVGAEMLKADVLKYPHHGLQALTPEYRAAVSPELAIVTCNQRETEGKKYIRRTALDTVWTVPGFIHLTTDGEMWVCDRIVSDVKY
;
A
#
# COMPACT_ATOMS: atom_id res chain seq x y z
N GLN A 1 8.72 -6.93 -23.47
CA GLN A 1 8.10 -7.98 -22.62
C GLN A 1 8.26 -7.53 -21.18
N ARG A 2 7.14 -7.38 -20.47
CA ARG A 2 7.14 -7.14 -19.02
C ARG A 2 7.60 -8.43 -18.35
N GLN A 3 8.58 -8.35 -17.47
CA GLN A 3 9.08 -9.52 -16.75
C GLN A 3 8.71 -9.38 -15.27
N MET A 4 7.93 -10.32 -14.77
CA MET A 4 7.62 -10.50 -13.36
C MET A 4 7.95 -11.94 -12.96
N CYS A 5 8.72 -12.08 -11.89
CA CYS A 5 9.02 -13.38 -11.31
C CYS A 5 8.22 -13.55 -10.01
N ILE A 6 7.25 -14.47 -9.99
CA ILE A 6 6.47 -14.82 -8.80
C ILE A 6 6.97 -16.14 -8.26
N ARG A 7 7.62 -16.16 -7.09
CA ARG A 7 8.23 -17.35 -6.48
C ARG A 7 7.28 -18.18 -5.59
N ASP A 8 6.00 -17.84 -5.54
CA ASP A 8 4.99 -18.57 -4.75
C ASP A 8 4.47 -19.86 -5.41
N ARG A 9 4.88 -20.13 -6.63
CA ARG A 9 4.53 -21.35 -7.38
C ARG A 9 5.83 -21.98 -7.84
N ASP A 10 6.16 -23.17 -7.36
CA ASP A 10 7.27 -24.08 -7.72
C ASP A 10 8.00 -23.84 -9.08
N VAL A 11 8.46 -22.63 -9.29
CA VAL A 11 9.32 -22.29 -10.42
C VAL A 11 10.60 -21.73 -9.82
N SER A 12 11.57 -22.61 -9.60
CA SER A 12 12.94 -22.29 -9.23
C SER A 12 13.65 -21.59 -10.39
N ALA A 13 13.36 -20.35 -10.64
CA ALA A 13 14.30 -19.49 -11.32
C ALA A 13 15.09 -18.78 -10.21
N ASP A 14 16.33 -19.18 -9.98
CA ASP A 14 17.29 -18.47 -9.13
C ASP A 14 17.62 -17.12 -9.77
N PHE A 15 16.67 -16.18 -9.66
CA PHE A 15 16.93 -14.80 -10.06
C PHE A 15 17.55 -14.06 -8.87
N THR A 16 18.67 -13.42 -9.09
CA THR A 16 19.32 -12.52 -8.15
C THR A 16 19.59 -11.20 -8.83
N PHE A 17 19.28 -10.11 -8.13
CA PHE A 17 19.65 -8.77 -8.56
C PHE A 17 21.19 -8.63 -8.55
N ALA A 18 21.72 -7.69 -9.32
CA ALA A 18 23.13 -7.33 -9.24
C ALA A 18 23.48 -6.84 -7.82
N GLU A 19 24.72 -7.09 -7.35
CA GLU A 19 25.13 -6.73 -6.00
C GLU A 19 25.11 -5.22 -5.74
N ASP A 20 25.29 -4.41 -6.79
CA ASP A 20 25.32 -2.96 -6.76
C ASP A 20 24.01 -2.31 -7.25
N ALA A 21 22.96 -3.11 -7.47
CA ALA A 21 21.67 -2.59 -7.90
C ALA A 21 21.03 -1.70 -6.82
N ASP A 22 20.54 -0.53 -7.22
CA ASP A 22 19.62 0.23 -6.40
C ASP A 22 18.29 -0.51 -6.36
N LEU A 23 17.79 -0.83 -5.18
CA LEU A 23 16.60 -1.64 -5.00
C LEU A 23 15.50 -0.87 -4.28
N LEU A 24 14.29 -1.00 -4.81
CA LEU A 24 13.07 -0.65 -4.10
C LEU A 24 12.44 -1.94 -3.56
N GLU A 25 12.17 -1.96 -2.27
CA GLU A 25 11.48 -3.06 -1.60
C GLU A 25 10.14 -2.58 -1.04
N ILE A 26 9.10 -3.42 -1.21
CA ILE A 26 7.74 -3.16 -0.69
C ILE A 26 7.28 -4.41 0.03
N ILE A 27 6.98 -4.29 1.31
CA ILE A 27 6.63 -5.44 2.15
C ILE A 27 5.25 -5.24 2.75
N PHE A 28 4.33 -6.14 2.42
CA PHE A 28 2.98 -6.16 2.98
C PHE A 28 2.92 -7.14 4.15
N PRO A 29 2.59 -6.68 5.37
CA PRO A 29 2.47 -7.54 6.53
C PRO A 29 1.29 -8.52 6.39
N GLN A 30 1.28 -9.56 7.21
CA GLN A 30 0.16 -10.52 7.28
C GLN A 30 -1.06 -9.91 7.98
N ILE A 31 -1.79 -9.04 7.27
CA ILE A 31 -2.97 -8.31 7.75
C ILE A 31 -4.24 -8.75 7.04
N LEU A 32 -5.39 -8.42 7.63
CA LEU A 32 -6.74 -8.80 7.17
C LEU A 32 -7.63 -7.58 7.15
N ASP A 33 -8.28 -7.32 6.00
CA ASP A 33 -9.27 -6.25 5.83
C ASP A 33 -8.79 -4.89 6.37
N CYS A 34 -7.54 -4.55 6.11
CA CYS A 34 -6.90 -3.29 6.46
C CYS A 34 -5.63 -3.10 5.61
N ASP A 35 -5.07 -1.90 5.60
CA ASP A 35 -3.89 -1.60 4.80
C ASP A 35 -2.66 -1.26 5.63
N ALA A 36 -1.54 -1.77 5.19
CA ALA A 36 -0.19 -1.35 5.54
C ALA A 36 0.77 -1.87 4.47
N ALA A 37 1.70 -1.03 4.02
CA ALA A 37 2.79 -1.41 3.16
C ALA A 37 4.05 -0.69 3.60
N PHE A 38 5.09 -1.44 3.97
CA PHE A 38 6.40 -0.90 4.30
C PHE A 38 7.28 -0.85 3.07
N LEU A 39 7.89 0.30 2.82
CA LEU A 39 8.75 0.55 1.66
C LEU A 39 10.13 0.98 2.14
N ARG A 40 11.17 0.56 1.42
CA ARG A 40 12.53 1.09 1.59
C ARG A 40 13.25 1.23 0.25
N CYS A 41 13.99 2.33 0.09
CA CYS A 41 14.77 2.64 -1.10
C CYS A 41 15.86 3.66 -0.74
N GLY A 42 17.08 3.45 -1.20
CA GLY A 42 18.18 4.41 -1.00
C GLY A 42 18.48 4.76 0.46
N GLY A 43 18.20 3.87 1.40
CA GLY A 43 18.38 4.10 2.84
C GLY A 43 17.20 4.82 3.53
N GLU A 44 16.20 5.29 2.79
CA GLU A 44 14.96 5.86 3.33
C GLU A 44 13.87 4.80 3.51
N THR A 45 12.98 5.03 4.47
CA THR A 45 11.88 4.12 4.84
C THR A 45 10.53 4.85 4.88
N MET A 46 9.49 4.16 4.46
CA MET A 46 8.12 4.68 4.49
C MET A 46 7.14 3.56 4.83
N LEU A 47 6.13 3.88 5.62
CA LEU A 47 4.97 3.01 5.82
C LEU A 47 3.74 3.70 5.24
N ILE A 48 3.13 3.13 4.20
CA ILE A 48 1.84 3.58 3.68
C ILE A 48 0.75 2.85 4.45
N ASP A 49 -0.04 3.59 5.21
CA ASP A 49 -1.04 3.14 6.16
C ASP A 49 -0.47 2.24 7.29
N CYS A 50 -1.22 2.04 8.35
CA CYS A 50 -0.77 1.34 9.56
C CYS A 50 -1.83 0.41 10.15
N ALA A 51 -2.78 -0.06 9.33
CA ALA A 51 -3.83 -0.99 9.70
C ALA A 51 -4.72 -0.51 10.86
N THR A 52 -5.48 -1.41 11.45
CA THR A 52 -6.22 -1.15 12.70
C THR A 52 -5.30 -1.26 13.92
N SER A 53 -5.70 -0.68 15.05
CA SER A 53 -5.00 -0.86 16.33
C SER A 53 -4.85 -2.34 16.72
N GLY A 54 -5.88 -3.16 16.44
CA GLY A 54 -5.84 -4.60 16.72
C GLY A 54 -4.87 -5.38 15.84
N GLN A 55 -4.52 -4.87 14.67
CA GLN A 55 -3.60 -5.53 13.73
C GLN A 55 -2.20 -4.90 13.68
N ALA A 56 -1.98 -3.76 14.35
CA ALA A 56 -0.66 -3.12 14.44
C ALA A 56 0.44 -4.09 14.91
N ARG A 57 0.09 -5.03 15.80
CA ARG A 57 1.02 -6.06 16.26
C ARG A 57 1.58 -6.94 15.13
N ARG A 58 0.83 -7.14 14.06
CA ARG A 58 1.28 -7.90 12.88
C ARG A 58 2.36 -7.13 12.11
N ILE A 59 2.22 -5.81 12.02
CA ILE A 59 3.24 -4.93 11.45
C ILE A 59 4.49 -4.97 12.32
N LEU A 60 4.36 -4.82 13.64
CA LEU A 60 5.47 -4.88 14.59
C LEU A 60 6.21 -6.23 14.57
N ASN A 61 5.48 -7.33 14.40
CA ASN A 61 6.10 -8.65 14.27
C ASN A 61 6.92 -8.76 12.96
N MET A 62 6.43 -8.23 11.86
CA MET A 62 7.18 -8.15 10.61
C MET A 62 8.43 -7.27 10.80
N PHE A 63 8.30 -6.09 11.40
CA PHE A 63 9.43 -5.20 11.69
C PHE A 63 10.47 -5.87 12.57
N LYS A 64 10.06 -6.59 13.62
CA LYS A 64 10.98 -7.35 14.47
C LYS A 64 11.74 -8.42 13.68
N GLN A 65 11.09 -9.16 12.78
CA GLN A 65 11.74 -10.18 11.95
C GLN A 65 12.75 -9.56 10.98
N LEU A 66 12.47 -8.36 10.48
CA LEU A 66 13.31 -7.63 9.55
C LEU A 66 14.34 -6.71 10.22
N GLY A 67 14.36 -6.65 11.56
CA GLY A 67 15.26 -5.76 12.30
C GLY A 67 14.93 -4.28 12.18
N ILE A 68 13.67 -3.92 11.84
CA ILE A 68 13.23 -2.55 11.65
C ILE A 68 12.81 -1.98 13.01
N THR A 69 13.45 -0.90 13.42
CA THR A 69 13.17 -0.18 14.67
C THR A 69 12.84 1.30 14.44
N HIS A 70 12.95 1.76 13.19
CA HIS A 70 12.75 3.14 12.78
C HIS A 70 12.06 3.19 11.42
N VAL A 71 11.18 4.19 11.24
CA VAL A 71 10.52 4.52 9.98
C VAL A 71 10.57 6.04 9.82
N ASP A 72 11.16 6.53 8.72
CA ASP A 72 11.29 7.97 8.48
C ASP A 72 9.92 8.64 8.37
N ARG A 73 8.97 7.99 7.66
CA ARG A 73 7.62 8.58 7.52
C ARG A 73 6.51 7.54 7.41
N ILE A 74 5.39 7.85 8.07
CA ILE A 74 4.12 7.15 7.87
C ILE A 74 3.22 8.05 7.03
N VAL A 75 2.72 7.53 5.90
CA VAL A 75 1.83 8.23 4.97
C VAL A 75 0.45 7.60 5.04
N ASN A 76 -0.57 8.36 5.44
CA ASN A 76 -1.93 7.85 5.54
C ASN A 76 -2.75 8.21 4.32
N THR A 77 -3.33 7.19 3.65
CA THR A 77 -4.11 7.36 2.42
C THR A 77 -5.51 7.90 2.67
N HIS A 78 -6.11 7.58 3.80
CA HIS A 78 -7.40 8.14 4.23
C HIS A 78 -7.69 7.84 5.72
N PRO A 79 -8.64 8.56 6.36
CA PRO A 79 -8.74 8.63 7.81
C PRO A 79 -9.58 7.51 8.46
N HIS A 80 -9.80 6.39 7.81
CA HIS A 80 -10.49 5.25 8.42
C HIS A 80 -9.61 4.46 9.39
N ALA A 81 -10.25 3.74 10.32
CA ALA A 81 -9.58 3.01 11.39
C ALA A 81 -8.62 1.92 10.88
N ASP A 82 -8.96 1.28 9.79
CA ASP A 82 -8.21 0.20 9.13
C ASP A 82 -7.02 0.70 8.29
N HIS A 83 -6.78 2.03 8.29
CA HIS A 83 -5.64 2.69 7.66
C HIS A 83 -4.78 3.48 8.64
N ILE A 84 -5.39 4.23 9.59
CA ILE A 84 -4.66 5.08 10.54
C ILE A 84 -4.68 4.56 11.98
N GLY A 85 -5.56 3.59 12.29
CA GLY A 85 -5.84 3.18 13.67
C GLY A 85 -4.67 2.55 14.40
N GLY A 86 -3.73 1.94 13.69
CA GLY A 86 -2.54 1.30 14.25
C GLY A 86 -1.43 2.26 14.69
N PHE A 87 -1.47 3.53 14.25
CA PHE A 87 -0.38 4.50 14.49
C PHE A 87 0.05 4.58 15.96
N ALA A 88 -0.92 4.73 16.87
CA ALA A 88 -0.66 4.85 18.30
C ALA A 88 0.00 3.60 18.93
N GLU A 89 -0.21 2.43 18.35
CA GLU A 89 0.43 1.19 18.81
C GLU A 89 1.84 1.07 18.24
N LEU A 90 2.05 1.46 16.98
CA LEU A 90 3.37 1.38 16.34
C LEU A 90 4.41 2.24 17.04
N ILE A 91 4.09 3.50 17.34
CA ILE A 91 5.05 4.44 17.95
C ILE A 91 5.42 4.12 19.41
N LYS A 92 4.80 3.11 20.03
CA LYS A 92 5.24 2.59 21.34
C LYS A 92 6.47 1.70 21.23
N GLU A 93 6.70 1.10 20.06
CA GLU A 93 7.69 0.05 19.84
C GLU A 93 8.77 0.46 18.82
N ILE A 94 8.47 1.43 17.94
CA ILE A 94 9.39 1.94 16.92
C ILE A 94 9.45 3.46 16.97
N THR A 95 10.54 4.04 16.47
CA THR A 95 10.63 5.48 16.23
C THR A 95 10.08 5.83 14.87
N VAL A 96 9.39 6.97 14.79
CA VAL A 96 8.82 7.53 13.57
C VAL A 96 9.14 9.02 13.55
N ASP A 97 9.71 9.54 12.46
CA ASP A 97 10.06 10.95 12.37
C ASP A 97 8.87 11.80 11.94
N GLU A 98 8.12 11.34 10.94
CA GLU A 98 7.03 12.12 10.37
C GLU A 98 5.75 11.30 10.17
N LEU A 99 4.60 11.93 10.45
CA LEU A 99 3.26 11.46 10.07
C LEU A 99 2.70 12.38 9.00
N TRP A 100 2.41 11.83 7.83
CA TRP A 100 1.86 12.55 6.68
C TRP A 100 0.37 12.24 6.51
N LEU A 101 -0.48 13.28 6.52
CA LEU A 101 -1.94 13.18 6.45
C LEU A 101 -2.47 13.94 5.23
N CYS A 102 -3.43 13.35 4.53
CA CYS A 102 -4.14 14.00 3.41
C CYS A 102 -5.58 14.43 3.77
N PHE A 103 -5.97 14.27 5.03
CA PHE A 103 -7.24 14.74 5.58
C PHE A 103 -7.02 15.54 6.85
N PRO A 104 -7.90 16.50 7.16
CA PRO A 104 -7.85 17.26 8.41
C PRO A 104 -8.19 16.36 9.61
N ALA A 105 -7.71 16.75 10.79
CA ALA A 105 -7.87 15.97 12.01
C ALA A 105 -9.33 15.68 12.39
N GLU A 106 -10.18 16.65 12.13
CA GLU A 106 -11.61 16.61 12.44
C GLU A 106 -12.43 15.70 11.54
N GLU A 107 -11.86 15.19 10.44
CA GLU A 107 -12.56 14.32 9.50
C GLU A 107 -13.05 13.03 10.17
N THR A 108 -12.21 12.45 11.05
CA THR A 108 -12.59 11.27 11.85
C THR A 108 -11.93 11.31 13.24
N VAL A 109 -12.53 10.58 14.20
CA VAL A 109 -11.93 10.38 15.53
C VAL A 109 -10.56 9.69 15.44
N HIS A 110 -10.35 8.84 14.47
CA HIS A 110 -9.09 8.12 14.27
C HIS A 110 -7.97 9.06 13.82
N CYS A 111 -8.26 9.96 12.87
CA CYS A 111 -7.33 11.00 12.44
C CYS A 111 -6.97 11.95 13.59
N ALA A 112 -7.98 12.44 14.34
CA ALA A 112 -7.77 13.28 15.52
C ALA A 112 -6.90 12.60 16.59
N ASN A 113 -7.11 11.31 16.84
CA ASN A 113 -6.32 10.55 17.79
C ASN A 113 -4.88 10.36 17.31
N ALA A 114 -4.66 10.09 16.03
CA ALA A 114 -3.32 9.96 15.44
C ALA A 114 -2.54 11.28 15.57
N MET A 115 -3.15 12.43 15.24
CA MET A 115 -2.51 13.73 15.42
C MET A 115 -2.13 14.03 16.88
N LYS A 116 -3.07 13.86 17.82
CA LYS A 116 -2.78 14.06 19.26
C LYS A 116 -1.67 13.13 19.74
N THR A 117 -1.61 11.93 19.21
CA THR A 117 -0.59 10.96 19.57
C THR A 117 0.77 11.35 19.00
N ALA A 118 0.82 11.83 17.75
CA ALA A 118 2.03 12.36 17.11
C ALA A 118 2.58 13.56 17.90
N GLU A 119 1.74 14.53 18.23
CA GLU A 119 2.12 15.70 19.05
C GLU A 119 2.74 15.30 20.38
N ARG A 120 2.11 14.36 21.12
CA ARG A 120 2.62 13.89 22.42
C ARG A 120 3.94 13.14 22.31
N ALA A 121 4.16 12.46 21.22
CA ALA A 121 5.38 11.69 20.98
C ALA A 121 6.49 12.52 20.32
N GLY A 122 6.22 13.77 19.93
CA GLY A 122 7.18 14.61 19.21
C GLY A 122 7.39 14.20 17.74
N VAL A 123 6.46 13.43 17.16
CA VAL A 123 6.45 13.07 15.74
C VAL A 123 5.97 14.28 14.94
N ALA A 124 6.74 14.70 13.94
CA ALA A 124 6.37 15.82 13.09
C ALA A 124 5.15 15.47 12.21
N VAL A 125 4.14 16.34 12.18
CA VAL A 125 2.97 16.15 11.31
C VAL A 125 3.12 17.01 10.06
N ARG A 126 2.93 16.39 8.89
CA ARG A 126 2.95 17.02 7.57
C ARG A 126 1.61 16.78 6.87
N THR A 127 1.31 17.61 5.89
CA THR A 127 0.14 17.44 5.03
C THR A 127 0.58 17.24 3.58
N PHE A 128 -0.20 16.46 2.85
CA PHE A 128 -0.07 16.28 1.41
C PHE A 128 -1.47 16.17 0.78
N GLY A 129 -1.55 16.25 -0.54
CA GLY A 129 -2.83 16.24 -1.22
C GLY A 129 -2.75 15.93 -2.71
N ASP A 130 -3.84 16.24 -3.40
CA ASP A 130 -3.96 16.02 -4.83
C ASP A 130 -2.90 16.78 -5.63
N GLY A 131 -2.25 16.07 -6.55
CA GLY A 131 -1.20 16.62 -7.39
C GLY A 131 0.21 16.61 -6.78
N ASP A 132 0.34 16.32 -5.48
CA ASP A 132 1.65 16.25 -4.84
C ASP A 132 2.48 15.07 -5.34
N THR A 133 3.79 15.24 -5.27
CA THR A 133 4.76 14.18 -5.53
C THR A 133 5.56 13.90 -4.26
N LEU A 134 5.50 12.65 -3.79
CA LEU A 134 6.32 12.16 -2.69
C LEU A 134 7.56 11.45 -3.26
N THR A 135 8.62 11.36 -2.46
CA THR A 135 9.85 10.64 -2.83
C THR A 135 10.24 9.63 -1.76
N LEU A 136 10.95 8.58 -2.15
CA LEU A 136 11.59 7.61 -1.27
C LEU A 136 12.89 7.16 -1.94
N GLY A 137 14.04 7.66 -1.47
CA GLY A 137 15.31 7.51 -2.20
C GLY A 137 15.17 8.01 -3.64
N THR A 138 15.41 7.12 -4.60
CA THR A 138 15.28 7.41 -6.05
C THR A 138 13.87 7.13 -6.60
N ALA A 139 12.99 6.51 -5.82
CA ALA A 139 11.60 6.29 -6.20
C ALA A 139 10.76 7.57 -6.08
N THR A 140 9.80 7.75 -6.99
CA THR A 140 8.84 8.86 -6.98
C THR A 140 7.41 8.34 -6.89
N MET A 141 6.52 9.13 -6.27
CA MET A 141 5.13 8.76 -6.04
C MET A 141 4.21 9.93 -6.38
N GLN A 142 3.45 9.80 -7.46
CA GLN A 142 2.43 10.78 -7.80
C GLN A 142 1.15 10.51 -7.01
N VAL A 143 0.61 11.54 -6.37
CA VAL A 143 -0.64 11.46 -5.59
C VAL A 143 -1.81 12.01 -6.39
N TRP A 144 -2.93 11.30 -6.37
CA TRP A 144 -4.22 11.78 -6.91
C TRP A 144 -5.32 11.56 -5.87
N MET A 145 -6.18 12.55 -5.73
CA MET A 145 -7.37 12.49 -4.87
C MET A 145 -8.59 13.05 -5.61
N LEU A 146 -9.76 12.56 -5.26
CA LEU A 146 -11.02 13.07 -5.80
C LEU A 146 -11.63 14.05 -4.78
N ASP A 147 -11.63 15.34 -5.12
CA ASP A 147 -12.03 16.44 -4.26
C ASP A 147 -13.35 17.10 -4.65
N LYS A 148 -13.98 16.64 -5.75
CA LYS A 148 -15.25 17.21 -6.20
C LYS A 148 -16.42 16.85 -5.26
N PRO A 149 -17.44 17.73 -5.15
CA PRO A 149 -18.57 17.56 -4.21
C PRO A 149 -19.38 16.28 -4.39
N GLU A 150 -19.37 15.67 -5.57
CA GLU A 150 -20.05 14.40 -5.83
C GLU A 150 -19.40 13.20 -5.14
N TYR A 151 -18.13 13.29 -4.70
CA TYR A 151 -17.43 12.26 -3.95
C TYR A 151 -17.58 12.48 -2.45
N THR A 152 -18.66 11.96 -1.88
CA THR A 152 -19.00 12.15 -0.47
C THR A 152 -18.42 11.09 0.45
N ARG A 153 -18.01 9.95 -0.10
CA ARG A 153 -17.39 8.85 0.67
C ARG A 153 -15.90 9.08 0.83
N LEU A 154 -15.38 8.90 2.03
CA LEU A 154 -13.95 9.00 2.31
C LEU A 154 -13.13 8.00 1.49
N ASN A 155 -13.66 6.80 1.23
CA ASN A 155 -13.04 5.81 0.37
C ASN A 155 -12.77 6.35 -1.04
N ASP A 156 -13.76 6.98 -1.67
CA ASP A 156 -13.60 7.55 -3.02
C ASP A 156 -12.66 8.78 -3.03
N ARG A 157 -12.51 9.44 -1.89
CA ARG A 157 -11.60 10.59 -1.70
C ARG A 157 -10.20 10.19 -1.24
N SER A 158 -9.95 8.91 -0.99
CA SER A 158 -8.64 8.43 -0.53
C SER A 158 -7.52 8.77 -1.53
N ALA A 159 -6.30 8.94 -1.01
CA ALA A 159 -5.12 9.20 -1.83
C ALA A 159 -4.74 7.96 -2.64
N GLN A 160 -4.76 8.10 -3.95
CA GLN A 160 -4.26 7.11 -4.90
C GLN A 160 -2.79 7.42 -5.17
N ILE A 161 -1.90 6.48 -4.93
CA ILE A 161 -0.47 6.71 -5.02
C ILE A 161 0.13 5.85 -6.14
N MET A 162 0.60 6.49 -7.21
CA MET A 162 1.34 5.84 -8.28
C MET A 162 2.84 5.92 -7.96
N LEU A 163 3.39 4.81 -7.52
CA LEU A 163 4.82 4.65 -7.29
C LEU A 163 5.52 4.30 -8.61
N MET A 164 6.64 4.96 -8.86
CA MET A 164 7.47 4.79 -10.04
C MET A 164 8.94 4.62 -9.62
N PHE A 165 9.57 3.57 -10.13
CA PHE A 165 10.98 3.28 -9.92
C PHE A 165 11.58 2.68 -11.20
N GLY A 166 12.50 3.37 -11.86
CA GLY A 166 12.95 3.01 -13.19
C GLY A 166 11.78 2.90 -14.18
N GLN A 167 11.62 1.73 -14.78
CA GLN A 167 10.50 1.45 -15.69
C GLN A 167 9.32 0.78 -14.99
N ARG A 168 9.45 0.48 -13.70
CA ARG A 168 8.43 -0.25 -12.93
C ARG A 168 7.48 0.69 -12.22
N LYS A 169 6.21 0.28 -12.18
CA LYS A 169 5.12 1.05 -11.58
C LYS A 169 4.24 0.19 -10.70
N MET A 170 3.84 0.74 -9.57
CA MET A 170 2.83 0.15 -8.69
C MET A 170 1.80 1.20 -8.31
N LEU A 171 0.51 0.84 -8.44
CA LEU A 171 -0.59 1.68 -8.00
C LEU A 171 -1.14 1.20 -6.66
N PHE A 172 -1.05 2.05 -5.65
CA PHE A 172 -1.75 1.90 -4.38
C PHE A 172 -3.13 2.55 -4.50
N SER A 173 -4.18 1.75 -4.51
CA SER A 173 -5.55 2.22 -4.74
C SER A 173 -6.35 2.41 -3.45
N ALA A 174 -5.68 2.43 -2.29
CA ALA A 174 -6.34 2.58 -1.00
C ALA A 174 -7.70 1.84 -0.96
N ASP A 175 -8.80 2.55 -0.69
CA ASP A 175 -10.15 1.97 -0.64
C ASP A 175 -11.08 2.47 -1.75
N LEU A 176 -10.52 2.89 -2.87
CA LEU A 176 -11.26 3.46 -3.99
C LEU A 176 -12.42 2.56 -4.45
N GLU A 177 -13.65 3.02 -4.28
CA GLU A 177 -14.86 2.30 -4.70
C GLU A 177 -15.15 2.52 -6.20
N GLN A 178 -16.15 1.82 -6.74
CA GLN A 178 -16.42 1.84 -8.20
C GLN A 178 -16.68 3.24 -8.77
N LYS A 179 -17.37 4.10 -8.02
CA LYS A 179 -17.61 5.49 -8.44
C LYS A 179 -16.30 6.27 -8.52
N GLY A 180 -15.44 6.12 -7.51
CA GLY A 180 -14.12 6.73 -7.49
C GLY A 180 -13.20 6.19 -8.58
N GLN A 181 -13.26 4.88 -8.88
CA GLN A 181 -12.46 4.28 -9.97
C GLN A 181 -12.75 4.96 -11.31
N ASN A 182 -14.02 5.16 -11.65
CA ASN A 182 -14.40 5.86 -12.89
C ASN A 182 -14.00 7.33 -12.85
N GLY A 183 -14.22 8.00 -11.71
CA GLY A 183 -13.81 9.39 -11.52
C GLY A 183 -12.31 9.60 -11.63
N LEU A 184 -11.50 8.65 -11.16
CA LEU A 184 -10.06 8.74 -11.30
C LEU A 184 -9.62 8.63 -12.77
N ILE A 185 -10.24 7.74 -13.54
CA ILE A 185 -9.99 7.65 -14.99
C ILE A 185 -10.33 8.97 -15.68
N GLU A 186 -11.48 9.56 -15.35
CA GLU A 186 -11.90 10.86 -15.92
C GLU A 186 -10.94 11.99 -15.56
N LYS A 187 -10.40 11.97 -14.31
CA LYS A 187 -9.50 13.00 -13.80
C LYS A 187 -8.12 12.94 -14.44
N VAL A 188 -7.51 11.76 -14.50
CA VAL A 188 -6.08 11.63 -14.86
C VAL A 188 -5.85 11.00 -16.24
N GLY A 189 -6.85 10.35 -16.81
CA GLY A 189 -6.73 9.58 -18.05
C GLY A 189 -6.22 8.15 -17.81
N ALA A 190 -6.70 7.22 -18.64
CA ALA A 190 -6.39 5.79 -18.51
C ALA A 190 -4.89 5.47 -18.61
N GLU A 191 -4.16 6.17 -19.47
CA GLU A 191 -2.73 5.94 -19.69
C GLU A 191 -1.87 6.26 -18.45
N MET A 192 -2.32 7.23 -17.63
CA MET A 192 -1.60 7.59 -16.40
C MET A 192 -1.75 6.53 -15.31
N LEU A 193 -2.79 5.72 -15.37
CA LEU A 193 -3.08 4.69 -14.37
C LEU A 193 -2.36 3.36 -14.61
N LYS A 194 -1.72 3.20 -15.77
CA LYS A 194 -1.06 1.95 -16.14
C LYS A 194 0.06 1.57 -15.18
N ALA A 195 -0.05 0.40 -14.55
CA ALA A 195 0.89 -0.10 -13.56
C ALA A 195 1.12 -1.61 -13.70
N ASP A 196 2.31 -2.07 -13.32
CA ASP A 196 2.65 -3.51 -13.35
C ASP A 196 1.99 -4.23 -12.17
N VAL A 197 1.98 -3.58 -11.00
CA VAL A 197 1.40 -4.11 -9.76
C VAL A 197 0.29 -3.19 -9.28
N LEU A 198 -0.80 -3.79 -8.83
CA LEU A 198 -1.93 -3.09 -8.20
C LEU A 198 -2.06 -3.55 -6.75
N LYS A 199 -1.98 -2.62 -5.78
CA LYS A 199 -2.60 -2.87 -4.49
C LYS A 199 -4.11 -2.79 -4.72
N TYR A 200 -4.78 -3.94 -4.59
CA TYR A 200 -6.21 -4.05 -4.90
C TYR A 200 -7.03 -3.13 -3.97
N PRO A 201 -7.97 -2.34 -4.51
CA PRO A 201 -8.73 -1.39 -3.70
C PRO A 201 -9.60 -2.09 -2.64
N HIS A 202 -9.75 -1.43 -1.49
CA HIS A 202 -10.65 -1.79 -0.40
C HIS A 202 -10.48 -3.25 0.03
N HIS A 203 -9.24 -3.69 0.21
CA HIS A 203 -8.84 -5.04 0.68
C HIS A 203 -9.45 -6.19 -0.15
N GLY A 204 -9.97 -5.92 -1.35
CA GLY A 204 -10.69 -6.89 -2.19
C GLY A 204 -12.18 -7.00 -1.88
N LEU A 205 -12.76 -6.10 -1.09
CA LEU A 205 -14.19 -6.06 -0.79
C LEU A 205 -15.04 -5.51 -1.93
N GLN A 206 -14.44 -4.78 -2.85
CA GLN A 206 -15.10 -4.17 -4.01
C GLN A 206 -14.64 -4.80 -5.33
N ALA A 207 -15.53 -4.83 -6.33
CA ALA A 207 -15.14 -5.20 -7.68
C ALA A 207 -14.38 -4.05 -8.36
N LEU A 208 -13.41 -4.38 -9.20
CA LEU A 208 -12.89 -3.43 -10.17
C LEU A 208 -13.95 -3.17 -11.25
N THR A 209 -14.15 -1.92 -11.66
CA THR A 209 -14.88 -1.64 -12.88
C THR A 209 -14.09 -2.17 -14.09
N PRO A 210 -14.75 -2.64 -15.16
CA PRO A 210 -14.03 -3.10 -16.36
C PRO A 210 -13.09 -2.03 -16.92
N GLU A 211 -13.51 -0.76 -16.89
CA GLU A 211 -12.76 0.40 -17.35
C GLU A 211 -11.51 0.63 -16.50
N TYR A 212 -11.64 0.60 -15.16
CA TYR A 212 -10.50 0.77 -14.25
C TYR A 212 -9.48 -0.38 -14.38
N ARG A 213 -9.99 -1.60 -14.48
CA ARG A 213 -9.13 -2.76 -14.72
C ARG A 213 -8.36 -2.64 -16.03
N ALA A 214 -9.03 -2.19 -17.11
CA ALA A 214 -8.39 -2.00 -18.41
C ALA A 214 -7.36 -0.86 -18.38
N ALA A 215 -7.67 0.24 -17.66
CA ALA A 215 -6.76 1.38 -17.51
C ALA A 215 -5.48 1.01 -16.73
N VAL A 216 -5.62 0.35 -15.57
CA VAL A 216 -4.46 -0.07 -14.77
C VAL A 216 -3.72 -1.22 -15.44
N SER A 217 -4.44 -2.18 -16.02
CA SER A 217 -3.87 -3.35 -16.72
C SER A 217 -2.73 -4.04 -15.98
N PRO A 218 -2.89 -4.38 -14.69
CA PRO A 218 -1.81 -4.92 -13.88
C PRO A 218 -1.52 -6.38 -14.24
N GLU A 219 -0.26 -6.80 -14.05
CA GLU A 219 0.16 -8.20 -14.14
C GLU A 219 -0.09 -8.93 -12.83
N LEU A 220 0.03 -8.21 -11.70
CA LEU A 220 -0.16 -8.74 -10.35
C LEU A 220 -1.03 -7.82 -9.51
N ALA A 221 -1.93 -8.38 -8.71
CA ALA A 221 -2.65 -7.65 -7.67
C ALA A 221 -2.31 -8.18 -6.28
N ILE A 222 -2.00 -7.26 -5.36
CA ILE A 222 -1.81 -7.56 -3.93
C ILE A 222 -3.12 -7.28 -3.21
N VAL A 223 -3.62 -8.29 -2.51
CA VAL A 223 -4.88 -8.20 -1.77
C VAL A 223 -4.62 -8.31 -0.27
N THR A 224 -4.89 -7.25 0.46
CA THR A 224 -4.65 -7.14 1.92
C THR A 224 -5.76 -7.82 2.72
N CYS A 225 -5.96 -9.11 2.46
CA CYS A 225 -7.01 -9.93 3.03
C CYS A 225 -6.65 -11.42 3.02
N ASN A 226 -7.52 -12.25 3.60
CA ASN A 226 -7.44 -13.70 3.54
C ASN A 226 -8.24 -14.24 2.34
N GLN A 227 -7.61 -15.05 1.52
CA GLN A 227 -8.26 -15.71 0.39
C GLN A 227 -9.52 -16.52 0.78
N ARG A 228 -9.67 -16.96 2.01
CA ARG A 228 -10.76 -17.85 2.44
C ARG A 228 -12.04 -17.13 2.87
N GLU A 229 -11.96 -15.86 3.27
CA GLU A 229 -13.00 -15.25 4.12
C GLU A 229 -13.88 -14.19 3.46
N THR A 230 -13.57 -13.67 2.27
CA THR A 230 -14.24 -12.48 1.78
C THR A 230 -15.20 -12.65 0.62
N GLU A 231 -16.27 -11.85 0.62
CA GLU A 231 -17.13 -11.64 -0.56
C GLU A 231 -16.30 -11.14 -1.77
N GLY A 232 -15.24 -10.38 -1.53
CA GLY A 232 -14.25 -9.96 -2.51
C GLY A 232 -13.68 -11.08 -3.36
N LYS A 233 -13.57 -12.30 -2.81
CA LYS A 233 -13.20 -13.49 -3.56
C LYS A 233 -14.00 -13.69 -4.85
N LYS A 234 -15.32 -13.46 -4.81
CA LYS A 234 -16.16 -13.63 -5.99
C LYS A 234 -15.79 -12.63 -7.08
N TYR A 235 -15.47 -11.40 -6.67
CA TYR A 235 -15.11 -10.33 -7.59
C TYR A 235 -13.72 -10.54 -8.16
N ILE A 236 -12.75 -10.88 -7.32
CA ILE A 236 -11.35 -11.09 -7.74
C ILE A 236 -11.25 -12.29 -8.68
N ARG A 237 -11.88 -13.42 -8.37
CA ARG A 237 -11.90 -14.59 -9.25
C ARG A 237 -12.48 -14.31 -10.64
N ARG A 238 -13.42 -13.38 -10.75
CA ARG A 238 -14.03 -12.99 -12.02
C ARG A 238 -13.12 -12.07 -12.83
N THR A 239 -12.13 -11.45 -12.21
CA THR A 239 -11.22 -10.52 -12.91
C THR A 239 -10.13 -11.24 -13.70
N ALA A 240 -9.86 -12.53 -13.46
CA ALA A 240 -8.76 -13.29 -14.04
C ALA A 240 -7.39 -12.59 -13.89
N LEU A 241 -7.20 -11.83 -12.80
CA LEU A 241 -5.92 -11.25 -12.42
C LEU A 241 -5.12 -12.27 -11.62
N ASP A 242 -3.81 -12.27 -11.82
CA ASP A 242 -2.92 -12.94 -10.88
C ASP A 242 -2.95 -12.17 -9.54
N THR A 243 -3.24 -12.89 -8.46
CA THR A 243 -3.43 -12.28 -7.14
C THR A 243 -2.59 -12.96 -6.08
N VAL A 244 -1.98 -12.17 -5.22
CA VAL A 244 -1.29 -12.62 -4.02
C VAL A 244 -1.96 -11.99 -2.80
N TRP A 245 -2.22 -12.82 -1.79
CA TRP A 245 -2.95 -12.44 -0.58
C TRP A 245 -1.99 -12.29 0.60
N THR A 246 -2.23 -11.32 1.46
CA THR A 246 -1.37 -11.08 2.63
C THR A 246 -1.48 -12.16 3.72
N VAL A 247 -2.34 -13.16 3.54
CA VAL A 247 -2.44 -14.30 4.46
C VAL A 247 -2.39 -15.60 3.67
N PRO A 248 -1.53 -16.57 4.03
CA PRO A 248 -0.58 -16.57 5.17
C PRO A 248 0.75 -15.88 4.83
N GLY A 249 1.46 -15.45 5.85
CA GLY A 249 2.78 -14.83 5.73
C GLY A 249 2.74 -13.39 5.25
N PHE A 250 3.88 -12.77 5.03
CA PHE A 250 3.95 -11.44 4.42
C PHE A 250 4.51 -11.53 3.00
N ILE A 251 4.15 -10.55 2.17
CA ILE A 251 4.54 -10.48 0.76
C ILE A 251 5.70 -9.50 0.66
N HIS A 252 6.75 -9.90 -0.03
CA HIS A 252 7.91 -9.08 -0.32
C HIS A 252 8.04 -8.87 -1.82
N LEU A 253 7.82 -7.65 -2.28
CA LEU A 253 8.10 -7.21 -3.63
C LEU A 253 9.44 -6.50 -3.67
N THR A 254 10.27 -6.82 -4.64
CA THR A 254 11.55 -6.15 -4.89
C THR A 254 11.68 -5.82 -6.36
N THR A 255 12.25 -4.67 -6.67
CA THR A 255 12.58 -4.28 -8.05
C THR A 255 13.88 -3.48 -8.11
N ASP A 256 14.63 -3.67 -9.19
CA ASP A 256 15.77 -2.86 -9.62
C ASP A 256 15.37 -1.77 -10.64
N GLY A 257 14.06 -1.61 -10.87
CA GLY A 257 13.52 -0.70 -11.88
C GLY A 257 13.31 -1.33 -13.26
N GLU A 258 13.81 -2.54 -13.48
CA GLU A 258 13.65 -3.29 -14.75
C GLU A 258 12.73 -4.49 -14.58
N MET A 259 12.77 -5.15 -13.41
CA MET A 259 12.00 -6.35 -13.12
C MET A 259 11.39 -6.33 -11.72
N TRP A 260 10.19 -6.92 -11.59
CA TRP A 260 9.59 -7.22 -10.29
C TRP A 260 9.87 -8.67 -9.87
N VAL A 261 10.27 -8.85 -8.62
CA VAL A 261 10.30 -10.15 -7.94
C VAL A 261 9.29 -10.11 -6.80
N CYS A 262 8.44 -11.13 -6.72
CA CYS A 262 7.45 -11.27 -5.66
C CYS A 262 7.72 -12.56 -4.89
N ASP A 263 8.09 -12.42 -3.62
CA ASP A 263 8.33 -13.53 -2.71
C ASP A 263 7.28 -13.54 -1.59
N ARG A 264 6.97 -14.72 -1.08
CA ARG A 264 6.20 -14.89 0.14
C ARG A 264 7.12 -15.36 1.25
N ILE A 265 7.15 -14.63 2.34
CA ILE A 265 7.88 -15.02 3.53
C ILE A 265 6.88 -15.61 4.53
N VAL A 266 6.91 -16.92 4.69
CA VAL A 266 6.08 -17.62 5.67
C VAL A 266 6.77 -17.51 7.03
N SER A 267 6.08 -16.88 7.97
CA SER A 267 6.57 -16.77 9.36
C SER A 267 6.25 -18.05 10.12
N ASP A 268 7.25 -18.61 10.80
CA ASP A 268 7.06 -19.73 11.76
C ASP A 268 6.33 -19.32 13.03
N VAL A 269 6.05 -18.04 13.20
CA VAL A 269 5.32 -17.50 14.36
C VAL A 269 3.82 -17.74 14.15
N LYS A 270 3.28 -18.64 14.94
CA LYS A 270 1.83 -18.81 15.06
C LYS A 270 1.22 -17.57 15.72
N TYR A 271 0.31 -16.91 15.01
CA TYR A 271 -0.41 -15.72 15.49
C TYR A 271 -1.70 -16.13 16.21
#